data_9aaa2d7d9530f94feacdc95ccefa2166
#
_entry.id   9aaa2d7d9530f94feacdc95ccefa2166
#
_cell.length_a   1.000
_cell.length_b   1.000
_cell.length_c   1.000
_cell.angle_alpha   90.00
_cell.angle_beta   90.00
_cell.angle_gamma   90.00
#
_symmetry.space_group_name_H-M   'P 1'
#
loop_
_entity.id
_entity.type
_entity.pdbx_description
1 polymer ?
#
loop_
_entity_poly.entity_id
_entity_poly.type
_entity_poly.pdbx_seq_one_letter_code
_entity_poly.pdbx_strand_id
1 'polypeptide(L)'
;AQGKCTTDHISMAGPWLRYRGHLENISGNVYMGAVNAFNGEVGTGLDVTDGETRAYPEIARRYHEAGIDWVAIGDENMGEGSSREHAAMEPRFRGARAVMARSFARIHETNLKKQGVLPLTFANSDDYDLIGPEDRISVVGLADLAPDTQVEVVITSPDGATTNIAMDHTYSVDQIEWFKAGSALNLIRQRT
;
A
#
# COMPACT_ATOMS: atom_id res chain seq x y z
N ALA A 1 0.71 -9.52 2.00
CA ALA A 1 -0.26 -10.43 1.35
C ALA A 1 0.50 -11.41 0.47
N GLN A 2 0.11 -12.68 0.47
CA GLN A 2 0.69 -13.69 -0.41
C GLN A 2 -0.25 -14.02 -1.57
N GLY A 3 0.33 -14.45 -2.69
CA GLY A 3 -0.39 -14.84 -3.89
C GLY A 3 -1.17 -13.68 -4.52
N LYS A 4 -2.18 -13.99 -5.30
CA LYS A 4 -2.97 -12.96 -6.01
C LYS A 4 -3.80 -12.13 -5.04
N CYS A 5 -3.42 -10.88 -4.84
CA CYS A 5 -4.21 -9.88 -4.12
C CYS A 5 -4.94 -9.00 -5.15
N THR A 6 -6.17 -9.36 -5.49
CA THR A 6 -6.98 -8.65 -6.48
C THR A 6 -7.60 -7.37 -5.92
N THR A 7 -8.17 -6.53 -6.78
CA THR A 7 -8.93 -5.36 -6.35
C THR A 7 -10.14 -5.73 -5.49
N ASP A 8 -10.73 -6.94 -5.68
CA ASP A 8 -11.79 -7.46 -4.81
C ASP A 8 -11.27 -7.84 -3.41
N HIS A 9 -10.02 -8.26 -3.29
CA HIS A 9 -9.42 -8.53 -1.98
C HIS A 9 -9.07 -7.24 -1.22
N ILE A 10 -8.78 -6.15 -1.94
CA ILE A 10 -8.42 -4.85 -1.35
C ILE A 10 -9.66 -4.03 -1.02
N SER A 11 -10.64 -3.98 -1.94
CA SER A 11 -11.88 -3.21 -1.83
C SER A 11 -13.01 -4.02 -2.46
N MET A 12 -13.76 -4.74 -1.63
CA MET A 12 -14.82 -5.63 -2.09
C MET A 12 -15.94 -4.87 -2.80
N ALA A 13 -16.52 -5.51 -3.82
CA ALA A 13 -17.73 -5.07 -4.49
C ALA A 13 -19.01 -5.50 -3.73
N GLY A 14 -20.11 -5.64 -4.44
CA GLY A 14 -21.39 -6.10 -3.90
C GLY A 14 -22.02 -5.10 -2.93
N PRO A 15 -22.43 -5.51 -1.72
CA PRO A 15 -23.11 -4.63 -0.75
C PRO A 15 -22.32 -3.38 -0.37
N TRP A 16 -21.00 -3.41 -0.47
CA TRP A 16 -20.13 -2.28 -0.13
C TRP A 16 -20.27 -1.12 -1.11
N LEU A 17 -20.68 -1.37 -2.34
CA LEU A 17 -20.81 -0.34 -3.38
C LEU A 17 -21.84 0.75 -3.04
N ARG A 18 -22.76 0.50 -2.11
CA ARG A 18 -23.67 1.52 -1.57
C ARG A 18 -22.94 2.67 -0.85
N TYR A 19 -21.68 2.43 -0.44
CA TYR A 19 -20.85 3.41 0.26
C TYR A 19 -19.85 4.14 -0.63
N ARG A 20 -19.95 4.03 -1.96
CA ARG A 20 -18.98 4.62 -2.91
C ARG A 20 -18.65 6.10 -2.66
N GLY A 21 -19.62 6.89 -2.20
CA GLY A 21 -19.43 8.29 -1.87
C GLY A 21 -18.98 8.58 -0.44
N HIS A 22 -18.70 7.56 0.36
CA HIS A 22 -18.41 7.69 1.79
C HIS A 22 -17.19 6.85 2.19
N LEU A 23 -16.00 7.46 2.14
CA LEU A 23 -14.73 6.77 2.36
C LEU A 23 -14.63 6.08 3.72
N GLU A 24 -15.14 6.70 4.79
CA GLU A 24 -15.13 6.11 6.12
C GLU A 24 -15.85 4.75 6.13
N ASN A 25 -17.04 4.69 5.56
CA ASN A 25 -17.83 3.47 5.58
C ASN A 25 -17.28 2.40 4.62
N ILE A 26 -16.89 2.78 3.39
CA ILE A 26 -16.38 1.81 2.42
C ILE A 26 -15.04 1.22 2.85
N SER A 27 -14.19 2.00 3.54
CA SER A 27 -12.91 1.52 4.07
C SER A 27 -13.06 0.49 5.21
N GLY A 28 -14.29 0.21 5.65
CA GLY A 28 -14.59 -0.92 6.53
C GLY A 28 -14.35 -2.29 5.89
N ASN A 29 -13.99 -2.35 4.59
CA ASN A 29 -13.63 -3.58 3.89
C ASN A 29 -12.16 -3.62 3.41
N VAL A 30 -11.34 -2.63 3.75
CA VAL A 30 -9.97 -2.53 3.25
C VAL A 30 -9.16 -3.79 3.57
N TYR A 31 -8.60 -4.44 2.53
CA TYR A 31 -7.84 -5.69 2.59
C TYR A 31 -8.57 -6.89 3.22
N MET A 32 -9.88 -6.84 3.38
CA MET A 32 -10.67 -7.91 4.01
C MET A 32 -10.54 -9.27 3.30
N GLY A 33 -10.23 -9.29 2.01
CA GLY A 33 -10.00 -10.50 1.23
C GLY A 33 -8.52 -10.89 1.04
N ALA A 34 -7.59 -10.11 1.56
CA ALA A 34 -6.17 -10.39 1.38
C ALA A 34 -5.72 -11.56 2.26
N VAL A 35 -4.88 -12.43 1.71
CA VAL A 35 -4.28 -13.55 2.42
C VAL A 35 -3.02 -13.10 3.14
N ASN A 36 -2.94 -13.32 4.44
CA ASN A 36 -1.76 -13.01 5.23
C ASN A 36 -0.59 -13.93 4.84
N ALA A 37 0.55 -13.32 4.47
CA ALA A 37 1.73 -14.06 4.02
C ALA A 37 2.40 -14.91 5.12
N PHE A 38 2.17 -14.57 6.38
CA PHE A 38 2.85 -15.21 7.51
C PHE A 38 2.10 -16.41 8.08
N ASN A 39 0.76 -16.42 8.02
CA ASN A 39 -0.04 -17.49 8.61
C ASN A 39 -1.07 -18.10 7.64
N GLY A 40 -1.25 -17.52 6.45
CA GLY A 40 -2.22 -17.98 5.45
C GLY A 40 -3.69 -17.64 5.74
N GLU A 41 -3.98 -16.92 6.83
CA GLU A 41 -5.34 -16.49 7.15
C GLU A 41 -5.83 -15.36 6.23
N VAL A 42 -7.13 -15.30 6.00
CA VAL A 42 -7.75 -14.30 5.15
C VAL A 42 -8.25 -13.12 5.98
N GLY A 43 -7.88 -11.92 5.59
CA GLY A 43 -8.46 -10.68 6.12
C GLY A 43 -8.04 -10.32 7.55
N THR A 44 -7.06 -11.03 8.12
CA THR A 44 -6.58 -10.81 9.48
C THR A 44 -5.07 -10.66 9.54
N GLY A 45 -4.58 -9.95 10.54
CA GLY A 45 -3.16 -9.72 10.76
C GLY A 45 -2.84 -9.33 12.19
N LEU A 46 -1.55 -9.21 12.46
CA LEU A 46 -1.02 -8.73 13.73
C LEU A 46 -1.19 -7.20 13.84
N ASP A 47 -1.82 -6.75 14.90
CA ASP A 47 -1.79 -5.34 15.31
C ASP A 47 -0.51 -5.10 16.12
N VAL A 48 0.47 -4.43 15.52
CA VAL A 48 1.78 -4.21 16.15
C VAL A 48 1.72 -3.27 17.36
N THR A 49 0.58 -2.64 17.62
CA THR A 49 0.43 -1.73 18.77
C THR A 49 0.23 -2.46 20.10
N ASP A 50 -0.32 -3.65 20.04
CA ASP A 50 -0.61 -4.47 21.23
C ASP A 50 -0.36 -5.98 21.07
N GLY A 51 0.03 -6.42 19.85
CA GLY A 51 0.35 -7.83 19.56
C GLY A 51 -0.88 -8.72 19.31
N GLU A 52 -2.07 -8.15 19.24
CA GLU A 52 -3.30 -8.92 19.02
C GLU A 52 -3.59 -9.14 17.53
N THR A 53 -4.19 -10.28 17.21
CA THR A 53 -4.67 -10.55 15.84
C THR A 53 -6.07 -9.96 15.64
N ARG A 54 -6.24 -9.16 14.59
CA ARG A 54 -7.50 -8.50 14.22
C ARG A 54 -7.75 -8.52 12.72
N ALA A 55 -8.99 -8.20 12.34
CA ALA A 55 -9.31 -7.94 10.93
C ALA A 55 -8.52 -6.74 10.39
N TYR A 56 -8.00 -6.82 9.16
CA TYR A 56 -7.25 -5.73 8.54
C TYR A 56 -8.00 -4.38 8.53
N PRO A 57 -9.31 -4.30 8.27
CA PRO A 57 -10.01 -3.01 8.35
C PRO A 57 -10.00 -2.39 9.75
N GLU A 58 -10.03 -3.22 10.79
CA GLU A 58 -9.94 -2.75 12.16
C GLU A 58 -8.54 -2.24 12.50
N ILE A 59 -7.50 -2.99 12.12
CA ILE A 59 -6.09 -2.56 12.28
C ILE A 59 -5.87 -1.22 11.57
N ALA A 60 -6.28 -1.12 10.31
CA ALA A 60 -6.12 0.08 9.51
C ALA A 60 -6.84 1.30 10.13
N ARG A 61 -8.04 1.09 10.71
CA ARG A 61 -8.77 2.13 11.43
C ARG A 61 -8.02 2.58 12.69
N ARG A 62 -7.55 1.64 13.51
CA ARG A 62 -6.77 1.92 14.72
C ARG A 62 -5.49 2.69 14.42
N TYR A 63 -4.76 2.29 13.38
CA TYR A 63 -3.55 2.99 12.93
C TYR A 63 -3.88 4.41 12.47
N HIS A 64 -4.94 4.58 11.70
CA HIS A 64 -5.39 5.89 11.27
C HIS A 64 -5.74 6.82 12.45
N GLU A 65 -6.50 6.32 13.44
CA GLU A 65 -6.87 7.05 14.66
C GLU A 65 -5.64 7.40 15.53
N ALA A 66 -4.64 6.53 15.54
CA ALA A 66 -3.38 6.73 16.27
C ALA A 66 -2.33 7.56 15.50
N GLY A 67 -2.60 7.94 14.24
CA GLY A 67 -1.65 8.64 13.38
C GLY A 67 -0.46 7.80 12.93
N ILE A 68 -0.63 6.47 12.89
CA ILE A 68 0.40 5.52 12.44
C ILE A 68 0.26 5.32 10.93
N ASP A 69 1.31 5.65 10.21
CA ASP A 69 1.43 5.34 8.79
C ASP A 69 1.83 3.87 8.59
N TRP A 70 1.40 3.27 7.50
CA TRP A 70 1.67 1.88 7.19
C TRP A 70 1.92 1.63 5.70
N VAL A 71 2.49 0.48 5.39
CA VAL A 71 2.71 -0.01 4.04
C VAL A 71 1.97 -1.34 3.84
N ALA A 72 1.44 -1.55 2.64
CA ALA A 72 0.97 -2.86 2.24
C ALA A 72 2.04 -3.55 1.39
N ILE A 73 2.26 -4.84 1.63
CA ILE A 73 3.23 -5.64 0.90
C ILE A 73 2.50 -6.76 0.19
N GLY A 74 2.57 -6.75 -1.13
CA GLY A 74 1.92 -7.70 -2.02
C GLY A 74 2.90 -8.62 -2.73
N ASP A 75 2.38 -9.71 -3.22
CA ASP A 75 3.07 -10.67 -4.06
C ASP A 75 2.95 -10.27 -5.55
N GLU A 76 2.79 -11.21 -6.44
CA GLU A 76 2.70 -10.96 -7.88
C GLU A 76 1.35 -10.37 -8.31
N ASN A 77 1.41 -9.49 -9.31
CA ASN A 77 0.24 -8.89 -9.97
C ASN A 77 -0.75 -8.22 -9.00
N MET A 78 -0.21 -7.47 -8.03
CA MET A 78 -0.97 -6.77 -7.01
C MET A 78 -2.04 -5.86 -7.61
N GLY A 79 -3.30 -6.04 -7.19
CA GLY A 79 -4.42 -5.26 -7.67
C GLY A 79 -5.00 -5.71 -9.02
N GLU A 80 -4.75 -6.96 -9.43
CA GLU A 80 -5.39 -7.56 -10.60
C GLU A 80 -6.92 -7.50 -10.50
N GLY A 81 -7.59 -7.47 -11.65
CA GLY A 81 -9.05 -7.54 -11.74
C GLY A 81 -9.69 -6.23 -12.19
N SER A 82 -10.87 -5.94 -11.66
CA SER A 82 -11.63 -4.75 -12.07
C SER A 82 -10.92 -3.45 -11.73
N SER A 83 -11.03 -2.45 -12.60
CA SER A 83 -10.54 -1.09 -12.33
C SER A 83 -11.34 -0.47 -11.19
N ARG A 84 -10.75 -0.39 -10.00
CA ARG A 84 -11.37 0.20 -8.81
C ARG A 84 -10.44 1.23 -8.18
N GLU A 85 -10.83 2.48 -8.29
CA GLU A 85 -10.15 3.58 -7.61
C GLU A 85 -10.19 3.41 -6.10
N HIS A 86 -11.27 2.84 -5.56
CA HIS A 86 -11.44 2.58 -4.13
C HIS A 86 -10.33 1.67 -3.57
N ALA A 87 -9.81 0.72 -4.36
CA ALA A 87 -8.67 -0.10 -3.97
C ALA A 87 -7.37 0.70 -3.72
N ALA A 88 -7.31 1.96 -4.16
CA ALA A 88 -6.24 2.89 -3.83
C ALA A 88 -6.70 3.98 -2.83
N MET A 89 -7.96 4.42 -2.93
CA MET A 89 -8.51 5.46 -2.06
C MET A 89 -8.65 5.01 -0.61
N GLU A 90 -9.11 3.78 -0.38
CA GLU A 90 -9.33 3.23 0.97
C GLU A 90 -8.02 3.04 1.75
N PRO A 91 -6.97 2.38 1.20
CA PRO A 91 -5.67 2.34 1.85
C PRO A 91 -5.12 3.74 2.14
N ARG A 92 -5.19 4.65 1.17
CA ARG A 92 -4.75 6.04 1.36
C ARG A 92 -5.49 6.73 2.49
N PHE A 93 -6.80 6.60 2.54
CA PHE A 93 -7.65 7.18 3.58
C PHE A 93 -7.31 6.63 4.97
N ARG A 94 -6.98 5.35 5.07
CA ARG A 94 -6.58 4.69 6.32
C ARG A 94 -5.11 4.85 6.69
N GLY A 95 -4.33 5.63 5.94
CA GLY A 95 -2.94 5.98 6.29
C GLY A 95 -1.87 5.16 5.59
N ALA A 96 -2.21 4.36 4.57
CA ALA A 96 -1.20 3.73 3.73
C ALA A 96 -0.37 4.78 2.98
N ARG A 97 0.95 4.68 3.03
CA ARG A 97 1.89 5.57 2.34
C ARG A 97 2.52 4.93 1.11
N ALA A 98 2.73 3.64 1.17
CA ALA A 98 3.28 2.88 0.04
C ALA A 98 2.59 1.53 -0.09
N VAL A 99 2.64 0.98 -1.30
CA VAL A 99 2.37 -0.42 -1.60
C VAL A 99 3.62 -0.96 -2.27
N MET A 100 4.20 -2.00 -1.71
CA MET A 100 5.37 -2.70 -2.24
C MET A 100 4.92 -4.04 -2.79
N ALA A 101 5.38 -4.47 -3.96
CA ALA A 101 4.96 -5.75 -4.53
C ALA A 101 6.03 -6.32 -5.45
N ARG A 102 5.99 -7.63 -5.71
CA ARG A 102 6.80 -8.27 -6.76
C ARG A 102 6.42 -7.77 -8.15
N SER A 103 5.14 -7.49 -8.36
CA SER A 103 4.63 -6.83 -9.57
C SER A 103 3.24 -6.24 -9.34
N PHE A 104 2.81 -5.35 -10.22
CA PHE A 104 1.51 -4.69 -10.16
C PHE A 104 0.66 -4.94 -11.40
N ALA A 105 -0.66 -5.02 -11.21
CA ALA A 105 -1.60 -4.74 -12.26
C ALA A 105 -1.55 -3.25 -12.62
N ARG A 106 -1.33 -2.93 -13.90
CA ARG A 106 -1.06 -1.58 -14.41
C ARG A 106 -2.06 -0.53 -13.96
N ILE A 107 -3.36 -0.86 -13.97
CA ILE A 107 -4.42 0.09 -13.59
C ILE A 107 -4.34 0.41 -12.10
N HIS A 108 -4.13 -0.60 -11.26
CA HIS A 108 -4.01 -0.41 -9.82
C HIS A 108 -2.81 0.45 -9.46
N GLU A 109 -1.64 0.18 -10.05
CA GLU A 109 -0.44 1.00 -9.90
C GLU A 109 -0.71 2.48 -10.24
N THR A 110 -1.38 2.72 -11.38
CA THR A 110 -1.76 4.08 -11.79
C THR A 110 -2.71 4.74 -10.79
N ASN A 111 -3.67 3.99 -10.23
CA ASN A 111 -4.60 4.51 -9.24
C ASN A 111 -3.89 4.85 -7.92
N LEU A 112 -2.93 4.04 -7.47
CA LEU A 112 -2.09 4.36 -6.32
C LEU A 112 -1.35 5.69 -6.52
N LYS A 113 -0.68 5.87 -7.66
CA LYS A 113 0.03 7.12 -8.02
C LYS A 113 -0.91 8.33 -7.99
N LYS A 114 -2.12 8.23 -8.56
CA LYS A 114 -3.13 9.29 -8.55
C LYS A 114 -3.56 9.68 -7.13
N GLN A 115 -3.59 8.73 -6.22
CA GLN A 115 -3.95 8.96 -4.81
C GLN A 115 -2.76 9.40 -3.93
N GLY A 116 -1.56 9.50 -4.50
CA GLY A 116 -0.34 9.85 -3.75
C GLY A 116 0.14 8.74 -2.81
N VAL A 117 -0.23 7.50 -3.09
CA VAL A 117 0.36 6.30 -2.48
C VAL A 117 1.50 5.85 -3.38
N LEU A 118 2.64 5.54 -2.80
CA LEU A 118 3.86 5.18 -3.51
C LEU A 118 3.85 3.68 -3.90
N PRO A 119 3.65 3.30 -5.18
CA PRO A 119 3.82 1.92 -5.61
C PRO A 119 5.28 1.66 -5.92
N LEU A 120 5.85 0.63 -5.29
CA LEU A 120 7.23 0.21 -5.46
C LEU A 120 7.28 -1.27 -5.82
N THR A 121 8.12 -1.63 -6.80
CA THR A 121 8.34 -3.01 -7.21
C THR A 121 9.70 -3.47 -6.71
N PHE A 122 9.79 -4.65 -6.13
CA PHE A 122 11.08 -5.22 -5.71
C PHE A 122 12.01 -5.35 -6.92
N ALA A 123 13.19 -4.73 -6.86
CA ALA A 123 14.22 -4.87 -7.90
C ALA A 123 14.74 -6.30 -7.95
N ASN A 124 14.89 -6.93 -6.79
CA ASN A 124 15.07 -8.37 -6.64
C ASN A 124 13.79 -8.97 -6.04
N SER A 125 13.08 -9.81 -6.78
CA SER A 125 11.82 -10.42 -6.36
C SER A 125 11.91 -11.20 -5.06
N ASP A 126 13.09 -11.76 -4.73
CA ASP A 126 13.30 -12.55 -3.53
C ASP A 126 13.36 -11.68 -2.26
N ASP A 127 13.56 -10.37 -2.39
CA ASP A 127 13.58 -9.45 -1.25
C ASP A 127 12.21 -9.35 -0.54
N TYR A 128 11.14 -9.76 -1.20
CA TYR A 128 9.82 -9.92 -0.57
C TYR A 128 9.86 -10.86 0.64
N ASP A 129 10.66 -11.92 0.56
CA ASP A 129 10.76 -12.94 1.60
C ASP A 129 11.65 -12.50 2.79
N LEU A 130 12.33 -11.35 2.68
CA LEU A 130 13.14 -10.78 3.76
C LEU A 130 12.31 -10.03 4.81
N ILE A 131 11.03 -9.72 4.50
CA ILE A 131 10.20 -8.87 5.35
C ILE A 131 9.43 -9.70 6.37
N GLY A 132 9.64 -9.39 7.64
CA GLY A 132 8.94 -10.00 8.77
C GLY A 132 7.65 -9.27 9.17
N PRO A 133 6.79 -9.90 10.01
CA PRO A 133 5.48 -9.35 10.39
C PRO A 133 5.54 -8.11 11.28
N GLU A 134 6.66 -7.89 11.99
CA GLU A 134 6.85 -6.79 12.93
C GLU A 134 7.90 -5.79 12.45
N ASP A 135 8.38 -5.95 11.21
CA ASP A 135 9.40 -5.08 10.66
C ASP A 135 8.85 -3.68 10.39
N ARG A 136 9.72 -2.69 10.53
CA ARG A 136 9.46 -1.30 10.15
C ARG A 136 10.11 -1.02 8.82
N ILE A 137 9.36 -0.32 7.96
CA ILE A 137 9.79 0.03 6.61
C ILE A 137 10.06 1.53 6.54
N SER A 138 11.26 1.89 6.14
CA SER A 138 11.64 3.28 5.85
C SER A 138 12.00 3.41 4.38
N VAL A 139 11.33 4.31 3.69
CA VAL A 139 11.63 4.65 2.30
C VAL A 139 12.50 5.90 2.30
N VAL A 140 13.72 5.80 1.79
CA VAL A 140 14.71 6.87 1.83
C VAL A 140 14.97 7.48 0.45
N GLY A 141 15.47 8.70 0.44
CA GLY A 141 15.84 9.37 -0.83
C GLY A 141 14.68 9.92 -1.65
N LEU A 142 13.45 9.98 -1.13
CA LEU A 142 12.28 10.45 -1.87
C LEU A 142 12.36 11.91 -2.35
N ALA A 143 13.24 12.73 -1.76
CA ALA A 143 13.48 14.09 -2.22
C ALA A 143 14.09 14.13 -3.64
N ASP A 144 14.89 13.12 -3.95
CA ASP A 144 15.62 12.97 -5.22
C ASP A 144 14.90 12.01 -6.21
N LEU A 145 13.64 11.69 -5.94
CA LEU A 145 12.84 10.80 -6.80
C LEU A 145 12.80 11.34 -8.23
N ALA A 146 13.29 10.55 -9.18
CA ALA A 146 13.38 10.88 -10.60
C ALA A 146 13.01 9.67 -11.46
N PRO A 147 12.50 9.85 -12.70
CA PRO A 147 12.26 8.73 -13.61
C PRO A 147 13.51 7.85 -13.79
N ASP A 148 13.30 6.56 -13.95
CA ASP A 148 14.35 5.57 -14.21
C ASP A 148 15.43 5.47 -13.10
N THR A 149 15.12 5.93 -11.87
CA THR A 149 15.96 5.71 -10.69
C THR A 149 15.35 4.66 -9.78
N GLN A 150 16.15 4.08 -8.91
CA GLN A 150 15.69 3.20 -7.83
C GLN A 150 15.49 3.99 -6.55
N VAL A 151 14.64 3.45 -5.69
CA VAL A 151 14.39 3.98 -4.34
C VAL A 151 14.95 2.96 -3.35
N GLU A 152 15.67 3.45 -2.35
CA GLU A 152 16.17 2.61 -1.26
C GLU A 152 15.09 2.43 -0.19
N VAL A 153 14.93 1.19 0.27
CA VAL A 153 14.07 0.85 1.39
C VAL A 153 14.90 0.17 2.46
N VAL A 154 14.77 0.66 3.69
CA VAL A 154 15.41 0.08 4.87
C VAL A 154 14.35 -0.70 5.66
N ILE A 155 14.56 -1.99 5.78
CA ILE A 155 13.78 -2.89 6.65
C ILE A 155 14.47 -2.90 8.00
N THR A 156 13.75 -2.58 9.06
CA THR A 156 14.28 -2.62 10.43
C THR A 156 13.51 -3.63 11.24
N SER A 157 14.17 -4.69 11.66
CA SER A 157 13.59 -5.75 12.47
C SER A 157 13.45 -5.35 13.95
N PRO A 158 12.61 -6.03 14.75
CA PRO A 158 12.38 -5.68 16.16
C PRO A 158 13.62 -5.65 17.03
N ASP A 159 14.65 -6.42 16.69
CA ASP A 159 15.95 -6.43 17.37
C ASP A 159 16.87 -5.27 16.98
N GLY A 160 16.42 -4.41 16.06
CA GLY A 160 17.17 -3.27 15.54
C GLY A 160 18.10 -3.59 14.37
N ALA A 161 18.15 -4.82 13.89
CA ALA A 161 18.89 -5.16 12.68
C ALA A 161 18.25 -4.46 11.45
N THR A 162 19.09 -4.03 10.52
CA THR A 162 18.64 -3.36 9.31
C THR A 162 19.07 -4.08 8.05
N THR A 163 18.18 -4.15 7.07
CA THR A 163 18.45 -4.67 5.73
C THR A 163 18.03 -3.64 4.71
N ASN A 164 18.94 -3.28 3.80
CA ASN A 164 18.65 -2.34 2.73
C ASN A 164 18.31 -3.12 1.46
N ILE A 165 17.22 -2.74 0.82
CA ILE A 165 16.78 -3.30 -0.46
C ILE A 165 16.55 -2.18 -1.48
N ALA A 166 16.71 -2.50 -2.76
CA ALA A 166 16.42 -1.60 -3.87
C ALA A 166 15.01 -1.86 -4.40
N MET A 167 14.27 -0.79 -4.66
CA MET A 167 12.94 -0.85 -5.23
C MET A 167 12.90 -0.05 -6.54
N ASP A 168 12.24 -0.61 -7.54
CA ASP A 168 11.93 0.04 -8.79
C ASP A 168 10.59 0.78 -8.71
N HIS A 169 10.42 1.75 -9.58
CA HIS A 169 9.16 2.45 -9.78
C HIS A 169 8.99 2.87 -11.24
N THR A 170 7.77 3.17 -11.64
CA THR A 170 7.43 3.59 -13.01
C THR A 170 6.87 5.01 -13.06
N TYR A 171 7.31 5.89 -12.16
CA TYR A 171 6.89 7.29 -12.16
C TYR A 171 7.46 8.06 -13.34
N SER A 172 6.58 8.75 -14.09
CA SER A 172 7.00 9.80 -15.01
C SER A 172 7.23 11.12 -14.25
N VAL A 173 7.85 12.12 -14.92
CA VAL A 173 8.04 13.47 -14.36
C VAL A 173 6.72 14.05 -13.84
N ASP A 174 5.65 13.99 -14.62
CA ASP A 174 4.34 14.51 -14.21
C ASP A 174 3.74 13.77 -13.01
N GLN A 175 3.95 12.46 -12.93
CA GLN A 175 3.46 11.64 -11.82
C GLN A 175 4.24 11.90 -10.52
N ILE A 176 5.52 12.25 -10.60
CA ILE A 176 6.31 12.70 -9.46
C ILE A 176 5.74 14.00 -8.88
N GLU A 177 5.27 14.91 -9.74
CA GLU A 177 4.57 16.11 -9.27
C GLU A 177 3.26 15.78 -8.54
N TRP A 178 2.52 14.75 -8.99
CA TRP A 178 1.35 14.28 -8.23
C TRP A 178 1.73 13.80 -6.84
N PHE A 179 2.81 13.02 -6.76
CA PHE A 179 3.30 12.48 -5.49
C PHE A 179 3.73 13.62 -4.54
N LYS A 180 4.51 14.57 -5.02
CA LYS A 180 4.96 15.75 -4.25
C LYS A 180 3.78 16.61 -3.76
N ALA A 181 2.73 16.75 -4.57
CA ALA A 181 1.50 17.45 -4.19
C ALA A 181 0.58 16.63 -3.24
N GLY A 182 0.91 15.33 -3.02
CA GLY A 182 0.14 14.40 -2.21
C GLY A 182 -0.99 13.69 -2.95
N SER A 183 -1.37 14.12 -4.15
CA SER A 183 -2.25 13.43 -5.11
C SER A 183 -2.34 14.22 -6.42
N ALA A 184 -2.84 13.58 -7.49
CA ALA A 184 -3.13 14.26 -8.76
C ALA A 184 -4.16 15.40 -8.59
N LEU A 185 -5.20 15.17 -7.78
CA LEU A 185 -6.22 16.21 -7.51
C LEU A 185 -5.64 17.39 -6.73
N ASN A 186 -4.77 17.14 -5.77
CA ASN A 186 -4.11 18.21 -5.03
C ASN A 186 -3.26 19.10 -5.96
N LEU A 187 -2.53 18.48 -6.91
CA LEU A 187 -1.76 19.25 -7.90
C LEU A 187 -2.65 20.16 -8.75
N ILE A 188 -3.79 19.65 -9.23
CA ILE A 188 -4.76 20.45 -9.97
C ILE A 188 -5.23 21.63 -9.12
N ARG A 189 -5.61 21.38 -7.86
CA ARG A 189 -6.06 22.41 -6.92
C ARG A 189 -5.01 23.49 -6.64
N GLN A 190 -3.72 23.13 -6.61
CA GLN A 190 -2.63 24.08 -6.40
C GLN A 190 -2.37 24.99 -7.62
N ARG A 191 -2.77 24.53 -8.82
CA ARG A 191 -2.59 25.24 -10.10
C ARG A 191 -3.79 26.09 -10.51
N THR A 192 -4.91 25.98 -9.78
CA THR A 192 -6.14 26.76 -9.98
C THR A 192 -6.23 27.92 -8.99
#